data_555c8a5bf283f9f0ca3d9d251ef13a44
#
_entry.id   555c8a5bf283f9f0ca3d9d251ef13a44
#
_cell.length_a   1.000
_cell.length_b   1.000
_cell.length_c   1.000
_cell.angle_alpha   90.00
_cell.angle_beta   90.00
_cell.angle_gamma   90.00
#
_symmetry.space_group_name_H-M   'P 1'
#
loop_
_entity.id
_entity.type
_entity.pdbx_description
1 polymer ?
#
loop_
_entity_poly.entity_id
_entity_poly.type
_entity_poly.pdbx_seq_one_letter_code
_entity_poly.pdbx_strand_id
1 'polypeptide(L)'
;MWTKEIVPSIKNSIQKELLAASNTSDTNVESEIVFCDIGSGVGNICLQVLAETNCKKTVGVEIIPSRHKAAQTAFANAQKMFPSIYRGKNALWVEKDLVQCASTLKKEGVNVLFSHSWMFDDDLMRQFTKVITEVPSIACVITSRKLDNHLLQSTPLKLHSLAHFSADWNDKAPFYVYTRSSS
;
A
#
# COMPACT_ATOMS: atom_id res chain seq x y z
N MET A 1 5.27 16.44 -5.92
CA MET A 1 4.42 16.04 -7.06
C MET A 1 3.66 14.75 -6.81
N TRP A 2 4.25 13.73 -6.22
CA TRP A 2 3.56 12.52 -5.72
C TRP A 2 2.41 12.82 -4.75
N THR A 3 2.56 13.85 -3.93
CA THR A 3 1.65 14.24 -2.84
C THR A 3 0.29 14.73 -3.29
N LYS A 4 0.18 15.35 -4.47
CA LYS A 4 -1.07 16.03 -4.85
C LYS A 4 -2.07 15.16 -5.60
N GLU A 5 -1.62 14.03 -6.19
CA GLU A 5 -2.47 13.24 -7.09
C GLU A 5 -2.65 11.78 -6.62
N ILE A 6 -1.60 11.12 -6.13
CA ILE A 6 -1.68 9.71 -5.72
C ILE A 6 -2.44 9.57 -4.40
N VAL A 7 -2.09 10.35 -3.39
CA VAL A 7 -2.76 10.24 -2.08
C VAL A 7 -4.24 10.57 -2.15
N PRO A 8 -4.70 11.66 -2.82
CA PRO A 8 -6.12 11.89 -3.00
C PRO A 8 -6.83 10.80 -3.79
N SER A 9 -6.18 10.23 -4.81
CA SER A 9 -6.76 9.16 -5.62
C SER A 9 -6.81 7.84 -4.85
N ILE A 10 -5.76 7.49 -4.10
CA ILE A 10 -5.74 6.38 -3.14
C ILE A 10 -6.82 6.61 -2.09
N LYS A 11 -6.86 7.79 -1.49
CA LYS A 11 -7.85 8.16 -0.48
C LYS A 11 -9.27 8.00 -1.00
N ASN A 12 -9.60 8.56 -2.16
CA ASN A 12 -10.94 8.49 -2.74
C ASN A 12 -11.32 7.05 -3.13
N SER A 13 -10.41 6.28 -3.72
CA SER A 13 -10.66 4.90 -4.10
C SER A 13 -10.82 4.00 -2.87
N ILE A 14 -9.93 4.11 -1.90
CA ILE A 14 -9.96 3.33 -0.65
C ILE A 14 -11.18 3.71 0.18
N GLN A 15 -11.47 4.98 0.36
CA GLN A 15 -12.60 5.46 1.14
C GLN A 15 -13.92 4.99 0.53
N LYS A 16 -14.05 5.06 -0.79
CA LYS A 16 -15.24 4.59 -1.51
C LYS A 16 -15.45 3.08 -1.35
N GLU A 17 -14.38 2.29 -1.47
CA GLU A 17 -14.45 0.83 -1.40
C GLU A 17 -14.62 0.31 0.03
N LEU A 18 -13.95 0.94 1.01
CA LEU A 18 -14.13 0.59 2.43
C LEU A 18 -15.53 0.98 2.92
N LEU A 19 -16.08 2.12 2.47
CA LEU A 19 -17.47 2.49 2.74
C LEU A 19 -18.46 1.49 2.10
N ALA A 20 -18.19 1.03 0.87
CA ALA A 20 -18.99 0.01 0.21
C ALA A 20 -18.93 -1.35 0.91
N ALA A 21 -17.77 -1.72 1.46
CA ALA A 21 -17.56 -3.00 2.16
C ALA A 21 -18.09 -2.99 3.61
N SER A 22 -18.20 -1.82 4.26
CA SER A 22 -18.54 -1.73 5.69
C SER A 22 -20.03 -1.54 5.97
N ASN A 23 -20.88 -1.29 4.96
CA ASN A 23 -22.30 -0.93 5.16
C ASN A 23 -22.54 0.18 6.21
N THR A 24 -21.51 0.93 6.59
CA THR A 24 -21.56 1.99 7.60
C THR A 24 -21.33 3.35 6.95
N SER A 25 -22.19 4.29 7.28
CA SER A 25 -22.05 5.71 6.94
C SER A 25 -21.00 6.42 7.81
N ASP A 26 -20.11 5.66 8.44
CA ASP A 26 -19.22 6.18 9.49
C ASP A 26 -17.92 6.74 8.90
N THR A 27 -17.59 7.98 9.24
CA THR A 27 -16.40 8.72 8.82
C THR A 27 -15.09 8.16 9.39
N ASN A 28 -15.14 7.05 10.11
CA ASN A 28 -14.01 6.45 10.84
C ASN A 28 -13.28 5.34 10.09
N VAL A 29 -13.69 5.02 8.87
CA VAL A 29 -13.15 3.91 8.06
C VAL A 29 -11.64 4.07 7.78
N GLU A 30 -11.16 5.29 7.62
CA GLU A 30 -9.71 5.54 7.41
C GLU A 30 -8.84 5.08 8.59
N SER A 31 -9.37 5.05 9.81
CA SER A 31 -8.62 4.62 10.99
C SER A 31 -8.38 3.11 11.05
N GLU A 32 -9.15 2.34 10.27
CA GLU A 32 -9.03 0.88 10.16
C GLU A 32 -8.09 0.45 9.03
N ILE A 33 -7.60 1.41 8.23
CA ILE A 33 -6.64 1.13 7.18
C ILE A 33 -5.29 0.76 7.80
N VAL A 34 -4.80 -0.42 7.42
CA VAL A 34 -3.41 -0.83 7.58
C VAL A 34 -2.79 -0.88 6.20
N PHE A 35 -2.07 0.18 5.87
CA PHE A 35 -1.44 0.35 4.57
C PHE A 35 -0.08 -0.36 4.53
N CYS A 36 0.22 -1.02 3.42
CA CYS A 36 1.54 -1.62 3.19
C CYS A 36 2.13 -1.15 1.87
N ASP A 37 3.42 -0.79 1.89
CA ASP A 37 4.24 -0.50 0.72
C ASP A 37 5.27 -1.61 0.52
N ILE A 38 5.15 -2.37 -0.57
CA ILE A 38 6.11 -3.42 -0.96
C ILE A 38 7.18 -2.80 -1.87
N GLY A 39 8.43 -2.89 -1.42
CA GLY A 39 9.55 -2.15 -2.00
C GLY A 39 9.58 -0.71 -1.50
N SER A 40 9.35 -0.52 -0.20
CA SER A 40 9.14 0.80 0.41
C SER A 40 10.34 1.75 0.36
N GLY A 41 11.51 1.25 -0.03
CA GLY A 41 12.71 2.04 -0.12
C GLY A 41 13.03 2.75 1.20
N VAL A 42 13.18 4.06 1.14
CA VAL A 42 13.43 4.93 2.32
C VAL A 42 12.15 5.36 3.05
N GLY A 43 11.00 4.77 2.70
CA GLY A 43 9.75 4.93 3.43
C GLY A 43 8.88 6.12 3.04
N ASN A 44 9.16 6.81 1.95
CA ASN A 44 8.48 8.04 1.56
C ASN A 44 6.95 7.88 1.47
N ILE A 45 6.45 6.83 0.81
CA ILE A 45 5.02 6.61 0.63
C ILE A 45 4.34 6.30 1.97
N CYS A 46 4.94 5.44 2.80
CA CYS A 46 4.43 5.15 4.14
C CYS A 46 4.29 6.42 5.00
N LEU A 47 5.33 7.27 5.00
CA LEU A 47 5.32 8.52 5.75
C LEU A 47 4.25 9.49 5.23
N GLN A 48 4.10 9.57 3.92
CA GLN A 48 3.13 10.43 3.27
C GLN A 48 1.69 9.99 3.57
N VAL A 49 1.39 8.69 3.48
CA VAL A 49 0.08 8.13 3.84
C VAL A 49 -0.24 8.47 5.30
N LEU A 50 0.72 8.31 6.22
CA LEU A 50 0.53 8.72 7.60
C LEU A 50 0.29 10.23 7.75
N ALA A 51 0.98 11.06 6.98
CA ALA A 51 0.86 12.52 7.10
C ALA A 51 -0.46 13.08 6.56
N GLU A 52 -0.93 12.54 5.43
CA GLU A 52 -2.01 13.13 4.63
C GLU A 52 -3.37 12.43 4.82
N THR A 53 -3.42 11.32 5.58
CA THR A 53 -4.65 10.57 5.84
C THR A 53 -4.86 10.33 7.33
N ASN A 54 -6.04 9.79 7.69
CA ASN A 54 -6.33 9.31 9.04
C ASN A 54 -5.80 7.89 9.30
N CYS A 55 -5.08 7.29 8.36
CA CYS A 55 -4.39 6.02 8.55
C CYS A 55 -3.45 6.11 9.76
N LYS A 56 -3.57 5.16 10.68
CA LYS A 56 -2.76 5.14 11.91
C LYS A 56 -1.58 4.19 11.84
N LYS A 57 -1.58 3.29 10.85
CA LYS A 57 -0.56 2.25 10.75
C LYS A 57 -0.14 2.00 9.31
N THR A 58 1.17 2.08 9.07
CA THR A 58 1.76 1.64 7.80
C THR A 58 2.79 0.54 8.03
N VAL A 59 2.99 -0.28 7.01
CA VAL A 59 4.01 -1.34 6.96
C VAL A 59 4.86 -1.12 5.72
N GLY A 60 6.16 -0.92 5.88
CA GLY A 60 7.11 -0.82 4.77
C GLY A 60 7.93 -2.11 4.68
N VAL A 61 7.86 -2.80 3.54
CA VAL A 61 8.69 -4.00 3.27
C VAL A 61 9.79 -3.62 2.30
N GLU A 62 11.04 -3.80 2.72
CA GLU A 62 12.22 -3.47 1.92
C GLU A 62 13.31 -4.51 2.15
N ILE A 63 13.89 -5.03 1.06
CA ILE A 63 14.93 -6.06 1.13
C ILE A 63 16.33 -5.48 1.36
N ILE A 64 16.55 -4.21 0.98
CA ILE A 64 17.89 -3.57 1.07
C ILE A 64 18.09 -2.98 2.47
N PRO A 65 19.03 -3.50 3.28
CA PRO A 65 19.19 -3.09 4.68
C PRO A 65 19.45 -1.60 4.87
N SER A 66 20.23 -0.98 3.99
CA SER A 66 20.52 0.46 4.08
C SER A 66 19.30 1.34 3.86
N ARG A 67 18.39 0.96 2.94
CA ARG A 67 17.12 1.66 2.68
C ARG A 67 16.15 1.45 3.84
N HIS A 68 16.03 0.21 4.33
CA HIS A 68 15.24 -0.12 5.51
C HIS A 68 15.66 0.74 6.72
N LYS A 69 16.96 0.82 7.02
CA LYS A 69 17.49 1.67 8.10
C LYS A 69 17.21 3.15 7.89
N ALA A 70 17.31 3.62 6.64
CA ALA A 70 16.97 5.00 6.30
C ALA A 70 15.49 5.31 6.55
N ALA A 71 14.58 4.39 6.23
CA ALA A 71 13.15 4.53 6.51
C ALA A 71 12.86 4.64 8.02
N GLN A 72 13.51 3.81 8.85
CA GLN A 72 13.40 3.90 10.31
C GLN A 72 13.83 5.28 10.83
N THR A 73 14.98 5.76 10.34
CA THR A 73 15.53 7.07 10.71
C THR A 73 14.60 8.21 10.26
N ALA A 74 14.08 8.13 9.03
CA ALA A 74 13.17 9.12 8.47
C ALA A 74 11.89 9.24 9.32
N PHE A 75 11.29 8.12 9.73
CA PHE A 75 10.11 8.13 10.59
C PHE A 75 10.39 8.71 11.99
N ALA A 76 11.49 8.32 12.61
CA ALA A 76 11.89 8.87 13.91
C ALA A 76 12.11 10.39 13.86
N ASN A 77 12.70 10.89 12.77
CA ASN A 77 12.87 12.32 12.55
C ASN A 77 11.54 13.02 12.30
N ALA A 78 10.66 12.43 11.48
CA ALA A 78 9.33 12.98 11.18
C ALA A 78 8.50 13.13 12.46
N GLN A 79 8.53 12.14 13.37
CA GLN A 79 7.85 12.22 14.68
C GLN A 79 8.37 13.36 15.55
N LYS A 80 9.69 13.61 15.52
CA LYS A 80 10.31 14.72 16.29
C LYS A 80 10.00 16.08 15.67
N MET A 81 10.08 16.19 14.35
CA MET A 81 9.93 17.47 13.66
C MET A 81 8.45 17.88 13.50
N PHE A 82 7.55 16.90 13.36
CA PHE A 82 6.14 17.13 13.09
C PHE A 82 5.22 16.33 14.06
N PRO A 83 5.36 16.53 15.38
CA PRO A 83 4.64 15.73 16.38
C PRO A 83 3.11 15.85 16.27
N SER A 84 2.60 16.98 15.80
CA SER A 84 1.16 17.17 15.57
C SER A 84 0.60 16.28 14.45
N ILE A 85 1.44 15.93 13.46
CA ILE A 85 1.05 15.10 12.30
C ILE A 85 1.15 13.62 12.65
N TYR A 86 2.23 13.21 13.35
CA TYR A 86 2.56 11.80 13.56
C TYR A 86 2.18 11.26 14.95
N ARG A 87 1.54 12.06 15.82
CA ARG A 87 1.08 11.61 17.15
C ARG A 87 0.05 10.47 17.00
N GLY A 88 0.29 9.36 17.70
CA GLY A 88 -0.58 8.19 17.67
C GLY A 88 -0.53 7.39 16.35
N LYS A 89 0.42 7.70 15.46
CA LYS A 89 0.66 6.98 14.21
C LYS A 89 1.89 6.07 14.33
N ASN A 90 1.86 4.94 13.63
CA ASN A 90 2.90 3.93 13.67
C ASN A 90 3.34 3.52 12.26
N ALA A 91 4.64 3.34 12.07
CA ALA A 91 5.21 2.74 10.88
C ALA A 91 6.06 1.52 11.28
N LEU A 92 5.65 0.35 10.83
CA LEU A 92 6.42 -0.88 10.96
C LEU A 92 7.31 -1.06 9.73
N TRP A 93 8.59 -1.23 9.97
CA TRP A 93 9.56 -1.48 8.92
C TRP A 93 10.02 -2.94 8.97
N VAL A 94 9.95 -3.63 7.84
CA VAL A 94 10.20 -5.06 7.70
C VAL A 94 11.31 -5.27 6.67
N GLU A 95 12.49 -5.72 7.14
CA GLU A 95 13.61 -6.08 6.28
C GLU A 95 13.43 -7.52 5.80
N LYS A 96 12.75 -7.68 4.67
CA LYS A 96 12.43 -8.99 4.08
C LYS A 96 12.29 -8.91 2.57
N ASP A 97 12.51 -10.06 1.93
CA ASP A 97 12.03 -10.28 0.57
C ASP A 97 10.50 -10.33 0.56
N LEU A 98 9.90 -9.77 -0.50
CA LEU A 98 8.45 -9.76 -0.66
C LEU A 98 7.84 -11.16 -0.61
N VAL A 99 8.52 -12.17 -1.15
CA VAL A 99 8.02 -13.56 -1.18
C VAL A 99 7.89 -14.20 0.20
N GLN A 100 8.52 -13.61 1.21
CA GLN A 100 8.50 -14.07 2.60
C GLN A 100 7.61 -13.23 3.51
N CYS A 101 6.93 -12.20 2.99
CA CYS A 101 6.22 -11.24 3.83
C CYS A 101 4.76 -11.62 4.15
N ALA A 102 4.15 -12.62 3.48
CA ALA A 102 2.73 -12.95 3.64
C ALA A 102 2.30 -13.16 5.11
N SER A 103 3.09 -13.88 5.90
CA SER A 103 2.80 -14.10 7.33
C SER A 103 2.82 -12.81 8.14
N THR A 104 3.75 -11.91 7.81
CA THR A 104 3.84 -10.58 8.44
C THR A 104 2.63 -9.73 8.06
N LEU A 105 2.26 -9.67 6.77
CA LEU A 105 1.09 -8.92 6.30
C LEU A 105 -0.20 -9.40 6.96
N LYS A 106 -0.38 -10.73 7.11
CA LYS A 106 -1.52 -11.32 7.85
C LYS A 106 -1.54 -10.87 9.31
N LYS A 107 -0.41 -11.04 10.01
CA LYS A 107 -0.28 -10.69 11.43
C LYS A 107 -0.59 -9.23 11.70
N GLU A 108 -0.14 -8.35 10.81
CA GLU A 108 -0.31 -6.91 10.95
C GLU A 108 -1.70 -6.42 10.49
N GLY A 109 -2.50 -7.29 9.87
CA GLY A 109 -3.85 -6.98 9.40
C GLY A 109 -3.87 -6.06 8.18
N VAL A 110 -2.85 -6.16 7.30
CA VAL A 110 -2.75 -5.33 6.10
C VAL A 110 -3.99 -5.53 5.23
N ASN A 111 -4.66 -4.42 4.89
CA ASN A 111 -5.86 -4.43 4.04
C ASN A 111 -5.73 -3.55 2.79
N VAL A 112 -4.75 -2.66 2.74
CA VAL A 112 -4.39 -1.88 1.56
C VAL A 112 -2.93 -2.10 1.23
N LEU A 113 -2.65 -2.53 0.00
CA LEU A 113 -1.31 -2.82 -0.46
C LEU A 113 -0.95 -1.96 -1.66
N PHE A 114 0.20 -1.34 -1.60
CA PHE A 114 0.80 -0.57 -2.67
C PHE A 114 2.13 -1.18 -3.08
N SER A 115 2.47 -1.11 -4.37
CA SER A 115 3.82 -1.38 -4.85
C SER A 115 4.12 -0.60 -6.12
N HIS A 116 5.22 0.11 -6.12
CA HIS A 116 5.81 0.64 -7.34
C HIS A 116 6.60 -0.47 -8.04
N SER A 117 5.89 -1.42 -8.63
CA SER A 117 6.42 -2.68 -9.17
C SER A 117 7.02 -2.58 -10.58
N TRP A 118 7.31 -1.36 -11.07
CA TRP A 118 7.79 -1.14 -12.44
C TRP A 118 9.04 -1.97 -12.80
N MET A 119 9.95 -2.12 -11.84
CA MET A 119 11.19 -2.89 -12.02
C MET A 119 11.06 -4.39 -11.75
N PHE A 120 9.87 -4.87 -11.34
CA PHE A 120 9.66 -6.30 -11.15
C PHE A 120 9.59 -6.99 -12.51
N ASP A 121 10.28 -8.10 -12.67
CA ASP A 121 10.08 -8.98 -13.83
C ASP A 121 8.77 -9.78 -13.71
N ASP A 122 8.44 -10.57 -14.71
CA ASP A 122 7.18 -11.32 -14.72
C ASP A 122 7.13 -12.41 -13.65
N ASP A 123 8.27 -12.99 -13.31
CA ASP A 123 8.33 -14.01 -12.26
C ASP A 123 8.10 -13.39 -10.88
N LEU A 124 8.74 -12.27 -10.59
CA LEU A 124 8.53 -11.54 -9.35
C LEU A 124 7.08 -10.99 -9.24
N MET A 125 6.49 -10.54 -10.35
CA MET A 125 5.06 -10.16 -10.39
C MET A 125 4.12 -11.34 -10.09
N ARG A 126 4.46 -12.54 -10.56
CA ARG A 126 3.71 -13.76 -10.24
C ARG A 126 3.83 -14.10 -8.75
N GLN A 127 5.04 -14.06 -8.21
CA GLN A 127 5.29 -14.28 -6.78
C GLN A 127 4.58 -13.23 -5.92
N PHE A 128 4.63 -11.96 -6.32
CA PHE A 128 3.90 -10.87 -5.66
C PHE A 128 2.39 -11.14 -5.65
N THR A 129 1.82 -11.53 -6.79
CA THR A 129 0.40 -11.90 -6.87
C THR A 129 0.07 -13.08 -5.95
N LYS A 130 0.94 -14.09 -5.87
CA LYS A 130 0.78 -15.22 -4.95
C LYS A 130 0.74 -14.75 -3.49
N VAL A 131 1.65 -13.88 -3.07
CA VAL A 131 1.64 -13.29 -1.72
C VAL A 131 0.29 -12.61 -1.42
N ILE A 132 -0.25 -11.84 -2.39
CA ILE A 132 -1.55 -11.19 -2.25
C ILE A 132 -2.66 -12.23 -2.03
N THR A 133 -2.66 -13.34 -2.79
CA THR A 133 -3.69 -14.39 -2.64
C THR A 133 -3.64 -15.08 -1.28
N GLU A 134 -2.48 -15.12 -0.65
CA GLU A 134 -2.28 -15.70 0.67
C GLU A 134 -2.77 -14.80 1.82
N VAL A 135 -3.04 -13.51 1.59
CA VAL A 135 -3.42 -12.54 2.64
C VAL A 135 -4.87 -12.11 2.46
N PRO A 136 -5.83 -12.84 3.07
CA PRO A 136 -7.26 -12.63 2.83
C PRO A 136 -7.79 -11.29 3.35
N SER A 137 -7.05 -10.57 4.20
CA SER A 137 -7.41 -9.23 4.68
C SER A 137 -7.23 -8.15 3.62
N ILE A 138 -6.43 -8.39 2.56
CA ILE A 138 -6.20 -7.39 1.51
C ILE A 138 -7.51 -7.11 0.77
N ALA A 139 -7.99 -5.88 0.87
CA ALA A 139 -9.19 -5.39 0.21
C ALA A 139 -8.89 -4.52 -1.01
N CYS A 140 -7.72 -3.88 -1.04
CA CYS A 140 -7.28 -3.03 -2.14
C CYS A 140 -5.81 -3.27 -2.46
N VAL A 141 -5.48 -3.34 -3.76
CA VAL A 141 -4.09 -3.40 -4.25
C VAL A 141 -3.89 -2.34 -5.31
N ILE A 142 -2.83 -1.56 -5.19
CA ILE A 142 -2.42 -0.52 -6.14
C ILE A 142 -1.00 -0.84 -6.60
N THR A 143 -0.82 -1.05 -7.89
CA THR A 143 0.47 -1.48 -8.43
C THR A 143 0.73 -0.89 -9.81
N SER A 144 1.99 -0.58 -10.15
CA SER A 144 2.36 -0.01 -11.44
C SER A 144 2.45 -1.06 -12.58
N ARG A 145 2.34 -2.35 -12.26
CA ARG A 145 2.22 -3.44 -13.25
C ARG A 145 0.98 -4.29 -12.96
N LYS A 146 0.44 -4.93 -14.00
CA LYS A 146 -0.71 -5.85 -13.83
C LYS A 146 -0.34 -7.06 -12.98
N LEU A 147 -1.25 -7.44 -12.10
CA LEU A 147 -1.18 -8.71 -11.38
C LEU A 147 -1.48 -9.89 -12.30
N ASP A 148 -1.03 -11.08 -11.92
CA ASP A 148 -1.31 -12.31 -12.67
C ASP A 148 -2.81 -12.67 -12.58
N ASN A 149 -3.52 -12.59 -13.69
CA ASN A 149 -4.96 -12.82 -13.76
C ASN A 149 -5.36 -14.25 -13.40
N HIS A 150 -4.52 -15.26 -13.66
CA HIS A 150 -4.82 -16.65 -13.32
C HIS A 150 -4.82 -16.84 -11.79
N LEU A 151 -3.84 -16.27 -11.12
CA LEU A 151 -3.76 -16.33 -9.64
C LEU A 151 -4.90 -15.53 -9.00
N LEU A 152 -5.31 -14.41 -9.59
CA LEU A 152 -6.42 -13.60 -9.06
C LEU A 152 -7.79 -14.30 -9.14
N GLN A 153 -7.97 -15.30 -10.02
CA GLN A 153 -9.24 -16.04 -10.12
C GLN A 153 -9.67 -16.70 -8.81
N SER A 154 -8.70 -17.07 -7.96
CA SER A 154 -8.95 -17.64 -6.64
C SER A 154 -9.26 -16.62 -5.54
N THR A 155 -9.30 -15.32 -5.88
CA THR A 155 -9.52 -14.22 -4.94
C THR A 155 -10.76 -13.41 -5.31
N PRO A 156 -11.37 -12.68 -4.36
CA PRO A 156 -12.43 -11.72 -4.67
C PRO A 156 -11.90 -10.42 -5.31
N LEU A 157 -10.58 -10.26 -5.49
CA LEU A 157 -10.00 -9.06 -6.07
C LEU A 157 -10.24 -9.00 -7.58
N LYS A 158 -10.73 -7.86 -8.06
CA LYS A 158 -10.93 -7.58 -9.49
C LYS A 158 -10.29 -6.24 -9.83
N LEU A 159 -9.83 -6.13 -11.08
CA LEU A 159 -9.36 -4.85 -11.59
C LEU A 159 -10.54 -3.86 -11.59
N HIS A 160 -10.43 -2.83 -10.78
CA HIS A 160 -11.42 -1.78 -10.63
C HIS A 160 -11.18 -0.64 -11.60
N SER A 161 -9.94 -0.14 -11.66
CA SER A 161 -9.59 1.00 -12.49
C SER A 161 -8.12 1.00 -12.90
N LEU A 162 -7.83 1.78 -13.94
CA LEU A 162 -6.49 2.16 -14.36
C LEU A 162 -6.38 3.67 -14.15
N ALA A 163 -5.50 4.07 -13.25
CA ALA A 163 -5.17 5.47 -13.01
C ALA A 163 -3.82 5.82 -13.65
N HIS A 164 -3.62 7.07 -14.02
CA HIS A 164 -2.36 7.55 -14.55
C HIS A 164 -1.85 8.67 -13.66
N PHE A 165 -0.62 8.56 -13.22
CA PHE A 165 0.02 9.53 -12.33
C PHE A 165 1.32 10.03 -12.93
N SER A 166 1.67 11.28 -12.64
CA SER A 166 2.99 11.82 -12.96
C SER A 166 4.02 11.22 -12.01
N ALA A 167 5.03 10.56 -12.57
CA ALA A 167 6.20 10.05 -11.87
C ALA A 167 7.46 10.72 -12.47
N ASP A 168 8.57 10.71 -11.74
CA ASP A 168 9.82 11.35 -12.17
C ASP A 168 10.36 10.85 -13.52
N TRP A 169 9.92 9.67 -13.95
CA TRP A 169 10.33 8.98 -15.17
C TRP A 169 9.23 8.92 -16.25
N ASN A 170 7.97 9.25 -15.92
CA ASN A 170 6.85 9.24 -16.86
C ASN A 170 5.70 10.11 -16.34
N ASP A 171 5.30 11.12 -17.11
CA ASP A 171 4.19 12.01 -16.75
C ASP A 171 2.81 11.32 -16.71
N LYS A 172 2.71 10.09 -17.24
CA LYS A 172 1.49 9.28 -17.28
C LYS A 172 1.77 7.83 -16.91
N ALA A 173 2.47 7.59 -15.80
CA ALA A 173 2.73 6.24 -15.32
C ALA A 173 1.41 5.53 -14.98
N PRO A 174 1.15 4.32 -15.52
CA PRO A 174 -0.07 3.60 -15.22
C PRO A 174 -0.01 2.97 -13.82
N PHE A 175 -1.14 3.03 -13.10
CA PHE A 175 -1.35 2.28 -11.87
C PHE A 175 -2.67 1.52 -11.95
N TYR A 176 -2.59 0.24 -11.69
CA TYR A 176 -3.72 -0.69 -11.67
C TYR A 176 -4.26 -0.79 -10.26
N VAL A 177 -5.54 -0.49 -10.10
CA VAL A 177 -6.23 -0.57 -8.81
C VAL A 177 -7.13 -1.79 -8.82
N TYR A 178 -6.88 -2.71 -7.91
CA TYR A 178 -7.70 -3.90 -7.69
C TYR A 178 -8.43 -3.77 -6.37
N THR A 179 -9.72 -4.12 -6.36
CA THR A 179 -10.55 -4.08 -5.15
C THR A 179 -11.37 -5.35 -5.04
N ARG A 180 -11.87 -5.64 -3.85
CA ARG A 180 -12.84 -6.73 -3.68
C ARG A 180 -14.14 -6.35 -4.37
N SER A 181 -14.69 -7.27 -5.18
CA SER A 181 -16.05 -7.13 -5.66
C SER A 181 -17.01 -7.32 -4.49
N SER A 182 -17.92 -6.37 -4.31
CA SER A 182 -19.10 -6.57 -3.45
C SER A 182 -19.87 -7.75 -4.01
N SER A 183 -19.99 -8.82 -3.24
CA SER A 183 -20.88 -9.95 -3.54
C SER A 183 -22.32 -9.55 -3.36
#